data_4763a70ed04af6a1acc042571351b7b9
#
_entry.id   4763a70ed04af6a1acc042571351b7b9
#
_cell.length_a   1.000
_cell.length_b   1.000
_cell.length_c   1.000
_cell.angle_alpha   90.00
_cell.angle_beta   90.00
_cell.angle_gamma   90.00
#
_symmetry.space_group_name_H-M   'P 1'
#
loop_
_entity.id
_entity.type
_entity.pdbx_description
1 polymer ?
#
loop_
_entity_poly.entity_id
_entity_poly.type
_entity_poly.pdbx_seq_one_letter_code
_entity_poly.pdbx_strand_id
1 'polypeptide(L)'
;VYKRFEGKREGFLTNTRSKIVQRETLNKLAVEIGLDKLIKYSTRSSSHNSYMYGNAFEAFIGAIYLDQGYERCKQFMEQRIINRYIDLDKISRKEVNFKSKLIEWSQKNKMEVSFELIEQFLDHDSNPVFQTEVRIEGLPAGTGTGYSKKESQQNAAQMAIKKVKEPVFMSTVEEIKAQHSATTTEPEFELATNSETELSTEFE
;
A
#
# COMPACT_ATOMS: atom_id res chain seq x y z
N VAL A 1 -6.55 6.76 20.67
CA VAL A 1 -5.19 6.91 20.10
C VAL A 1 -4.54 8.16 20.69
N TYR A 2 -5.13 9.36 20.52
CA TYR A 2 -4.54 10.62 20.98
C TYR A 2 -4.13 10.59 22.46
N LYS A 3 -5.03 10.24 23.37
CA LYS A 3 -4.74 10.16 24.83
C LYS A 3 -3.64 9.14 25.20
N ARG A 4 -3.47 8.08 24.40
CA ARG A 4 -2.43 7.05 24.65
C ARG A 4 -1.06 7.47 24.13
N PHE A 5 -1.03 8.27 23.06
CA PHE A 5 0.18 8.70 22.36
C PHE A 5 0.31 10.22 22.35
N GLU A 6 0.14 10.82 23.53
CA GLU A 6 0.29 12.26 23.70
C GLU A 6 1.68 12.74 23.25
N GLY A 7 1.74 13.89 22.58
CA GLY A 7 2.97 14.44 22.03
C GLY A 7 3.47 13.81 20.71
N LYS A 8 2.82 12.78 20.18
CA LYS A 8 3.16 12.25 18.84
C LYS A 8 2.58 13.13 17.74
N ARG A 9 3.30 13.20 16.59
CA ARG A 9 2.89 13.97 15.41
C ARG A 9 1.58 13.43 14.83
N GLU A 10 0.82 14.31 14.19
CA GLU A 10 -0.47 13.98 13.54
C GLU A 10 -0.40 12.76 12.62
N GLY A 11 0.61 12.69 11.74
CA GLY A 11 0.79 11.55 10.83
C GLY A 11 0.91 10.20 11.55
N PHE A 12 1.58 10.14 12.71
CA PHE A 12 1.65 8.93 13.52
C PHE A 12 0.26 8.56 14.09
N LEU A 13 -0.48 9.54 14.60
CA LEU A 13 -1.81 9.32 15.18
C LEU A 13 -2.81 8.86 14.12
N THR A 14 -2.81 9.49 12.95
CA THR A 14 -3.66 9.15 11.81
C THR A 14 -3.34 7.75 11.28
N ASN A 15 -2.05 7.42 11.12
CA ASN A 15 -1.61 6.09 10.67
C ASN A 15 -2.00 5.02 11.71
N THR A 16 -1.80 5.26 13.00
CA THR A 16 -2.19 4.33 14.06
C THR A 16 -3.71 4.11 14.08
N ARG A 17 -4.50 5.18 13.96
CA ARG A 17 -5.97 5.07 13.84
C ARG A 17 -6.37 4.23 12.64
N SER A 18 -5.77 4.46 11.48
CA SER A 18 -6.07 3.71 10.26
C SER A 18 -5.79 2.22 10.41
N LYS A 19 -4.73 1.83 11.14
CA LYS A 19 -4.42 0.43 11.45
C LYS A 19 -5.46 -0.23 12.35
N ILE A 20 -6.07 0.52 13.27
CA ILE A 20 -7.13 0.02 14.15
C ILE A 20 -8.41 -0.25 13.36
N VAL A 21 -8.78 0.66 12.46
CA VAL A 21 -10.02 0.56 11.67
C VAL A 21 -9.83 -0.11 10.30
N GLN A 22 -8.66 -0.68 10.04
CA GLN A 22 -8.46 -1.44 8.81
C GLN A 22 -9.27 -2.74 8.84
N ARG A 23 -9.66 -3.20 7.67
CA ARG A 23 -10.54 -4.37 7.49
C ARG A 23 -10.08 -5.62 8.23
N GLU A 24 -8.79 -5.95 8.14
CA GLU A 24 -8.20 -7.10 8.85
C GLU A 24 -8.45 -7.03 10.36
N THR A 25 -8.26 -5.86 10.95
CA THR A 25 -8.47 -5.65 12.40
C THR A 25 -9.96 -5.76 12.76
N LEU A 26 -10.84 -5.13 11.97
CA LEU A 26 -12.29 -5.18 12.23
C LEU A 26 -12.86 -6.59 12.06
N ASN A 27 -12.41 -7.35 11.04
CA ASN A 27 -12.78 -8.75 10.88
C ASN A 27 -12.37 -9.59 12.09
N LYS A 28 -11.13 -9.40 12.56
CA LYS A 28 -10.64 -10.09 13.76
C LYS A 28 -11.47 -9.74 14.99
N LEU A 29 -11.78 -8.47 15.20
CA LEU A 29 -12.62 -8.02 16.31
C LEU A 29 -14.01 -8.64 16.27
N ALA A 30 -14.64 -8.72 15.10
CA ALA A 30 -15.94 -9.35 14.93
C ALA A 30 -15.93 -10.81 15.39
N VAL A 31 -14.90 -11.57 15.03
CA VAL A 31 -14.72 -12.96 15.45
C VAL A 31 -14.44 -13.07 16.95
N GLU A 32 -13.55 -12.23 17.49
CA GLU A 32 -13.17 -12.23 18.91
C GLU A 32 -14.36 -11.94 19.84
N ILE A 33 -15.33 -11.12 19.41
CA ILE A 33 -16.56 -10.85 20.17
C ILE A 33 -17.68 -11.86 19.88
N GLY A 34 -17.45 -12.82 18.98
CA GLY A 34 -18.42 -13.85 18.62
C GLY A 34 -19.53 -13.38 17.66
N LEU A 35 -19.35 -12.24 17.00
CA LEU A 35 -20.33 -11.69 16.06
C LEU A 35 -20.48 -12.56 14.81
N ASP A 36 -19.41 -13.24 14.38
CA ASP A 36 -19.39 -14.20 13.29
C ASP A 36 -20.47 -15.29 13.41
N LYS A 37 -20.78 -15.72 14.64
CA LYS A 37 -21.79 -16.76 14.96
C LYS A 37 -23.23 -16.23 14.86
N LEU A 38 -23.42 -14.93 14.88
CA LEU A 38 -24.73 -14.28 14.86
C LEU A 38 -25.13 -13.79 13.46
N ILE A 39 -24.18 -13.68 12.54
CA ILE A 39 -24.44 -13.21 11.17
C ILE A 39 -25.18 -14.29 10.38
N LYS A 40 -26.34 -13.95 9.86
CA LYS A 40 -27.09 -14.77 8.91
C LYS A 40 -26.79 -14.28 7.50
N TYR A 41 -26.28 -15.14 6.64
CA TYR A 41 -25.99 -14.81 5.25
C TYR A 41 -26.54 -15.86 4.28
N SER A 42 -26.79 -15.44 3.05
CA SER A 42 -27.21 -16.36 1.99
C SER A 42 -25.98 -17.11 1.44
N THR A 43 -26.08 -18.42 1.31
CA THR A 43 -25.04 -19.33 0.82
C THR A 43 -24.55 -19.06 -0.60
N ARG A 44 -25.20 -18.14 -1.35
CA ARG A 44 -24.78 -17.78 -2.73
C ARG A 44 -23.52 -16.93 -2.82
N SER A 45 -22.97 -16.44 -1.70
CA SER A 45 -21.82 -15.54 -1.66
C SER A 45 -20.73 -16.04 -0.73
N SER A 46 -20.26 -17.26 -0.90
CA SER A 46 -19.23 -17.86 -0.04
C SER A 46 -17.84 -17.23 -0.19
N SER A 47 -17.55 -16.57 -1.31
CA SER A 47 -16.21 -16.09 -1.63
C SER A 47 -15.82 -14.75 -1.00
N HIS A 48 -16.76 -13.98 -0.45
CA HIS A 48 -16.48 -12.66 0.15
C HIS A 48 -16.66 -12.57 1.68
N ASN A 49 -16.62 -13.71 2.38
CA ASN A 49 -16.80 -13.73 3.84
C ASN A 49 -15.80 -12.86 4.61
N SER A 50 -14.59 -12.65 4.08
CA SER A 50 -13.58 -11.81 4.72
C SER A 50 -13.97 -10.32 4.83
N TYR A 51 -14.92 -9.85 4.01
CA TYR A 51 -15.42 -8.47 4.08
C TYR A 51 -16.61 -8.30 5.00
N MET A 52 -17.35 -9.36 5.22
CA MET A 52 -18.63 -9.32 5.90
C MET A 52 -18.50 -9.09 7.40
N TYR A 53 -17.51 -9.68 8.02
CA TYR A 53 -17.32 -9.57 9.47
C TYR A 53 -16.99 -8.15 9.91
N GLY A 54 -16.11 -7.46 9.20
CA GLY A 54 -15.78 -6.06 9.49
C GLY A 54 -16.98 -5.13 9.29
N ASN A 55 -17.73 -5.32 8.21
CA ASN A 55 -18.95 -4.55 7.95
C ASN A 55 -20.01 -4.80 9.03
N ALA A 56 -20.18 -6.06 9.47
CA ALA A 56 -21.08 -6.40 10.56
C ALA A 56 -20.65 -5.75 11.90
N PHE A 57 -19.33 -5.71 12.16
CA PHE A 57 -18.82 -5.02 13.32
C PHE A 57 -19.12 -3.51 13.28
N GLU A 58 -18.90 -2.84 12.15
CA GLU A 58 -19.23 -1.42 11.98
C GLU A 58 -20.74 -1.18 12.17
N ALA A 59 -21.58 -2.01 11.57
CA ALA A 59 -23.04 -1.92 11.73
C ALA A 59 -23.47 -2.13 13.20
N PHE A 60 -22.84 -3.07 13.91
CA PHE A 60 -23.09 -3.31 15.33
C PHE A 60 -22.74 -2.10 16.19
N ILE A 61 -21.58 -1.48 15.95
CA ILE A 61 -21.19 -0.25 16.65
C ILE A 61 -22.15 0.90 16.31
N GLY A 62 -22.57 1.01 15.04
CA GLY A 62 -23.58 1.98 14.61
C GLY A 62 -24.93 1.80 15.33
N ALA A 63 -25.38 0.54 15.50
CA ALA A 63 -26.60 0.24 16.24
C ALA A 63 -26.50 0.66 17.73
N ILE A 64 -25.37 0.39 18.39
CA ILE A 64 -25.16 0.84 19.78
C ILE A 64 -25.19 2.37 19.84
N TYR A 65 -24.55 3.04 18.87
CA TYR A 65 -24.53 4.50 18.82
C TYR A 65 -25.95 5.09 18.66
N LEU A 66 -26.75 4.53 17.76
CA LEU A 66 -28.14 5.00 17.53
C LEU A 66 -29.05 4.75 18.73
N ASP A 67 -28.89 3.61 19.41
CA ASP A 67 -29.73 3.22 20.55
C ASP A 67 -29.33 3.92 21.85
N GLN A 68 -28.03 4.00 22.15
CA GLN A 68 -27.49 4.44 23.45
C GLN A 68 -26.76 5.80 23.40
N GLY A 69 -26.57 6.37 22.22
CA GLY A 69 -25.85 7.62 22.03
C GLY A 69 -24.34 7.51 22.15
N TYR A 70 -23.67 8.64 21.92
CA TYR A 70 -22.21 8.71 21.81
C TYR A 70 -21.44 8.24 23.07
N GLU A 71 -21.82 8.72 24.22
CA GLU A 71 -21.05 8.45 25.46
C GLU A 71 -21.08 6.96 25.85
N ARG A 72 -22.22 6.30 25.69
CA ARG A 72 -22.37 4.86 25.93
C ARG A 72 -21.63 4.04 24.90
N CYS A 73 -21.72 4.41 23.63
CA CYS A 73 -20.99 3.76 22.56
C CYS A 73 -19.47 3.88 22.76
N LYS A 74 -18.99 5.07 23.13
CA LYS A 74 -17.58 5.31 23.46
C LYS A 74 -17.12 4.46 24.65
N GLN A 75 -17.89 4.42 25.72
CA GLN A 75 -17.58 3.60 26.89
C GLN A 75 -17.52 2.11 26.53
N PHE A 76 -18.44 1.62 25.70
CA PHE A 76 -18.45 0.25 25.18
C PHE A 76 -17.16 -0.02 24.37
N MET A 77 -16.83 0.86 23.42
CA MET A 77 -15.64 0.72 22.60
C MET A 77 -14.35 0.72 23.45
N GLU A 78 -14.21 1.63 24.38
CA GLU A 78 -13.03 1.71 25.24
C GLU A 78 -12.90 0.48 26.16
N GLN A 79 -13.95 0.14 26.91
CA GLN A 79 -13.87 -0.89 27.95
C GLN A 79 -14.01 -2.32 27.42
N ARG A 80 -14.85 -2.55 26.40
CA ARG A 80 -15.18 -3.89 25.93
C ARG A 80 -14.40 -4.31 24.70
N ILE A 81 -13.96 -3.35 23.90
CA ILE A 81 -13.27 -3.63 22.62
C ILE A 81 -11.78 -3.29 22.76
N ILE A 82 -11.44 -2.00 22.91
CA ILE A 82 -10.06 -1.54 22.83
C ILE A 82 -9.22 -2.15 23.94
N ASN A 83 -9.64 -2.03 25.19
CA ASN A 83 -8.86 -2.50 26.33
C ASN A 83 -8.72 -4.03 26.41
N ARG A 84 -9.59 -4.79 25.71
CA ARG A 84 -9.58 -6.26 25.75
C ARG A 84 -8.87 -6.91 24.57
N TYR A 85 -9.04 -6.35 23.38
CA TYR A 85 -8.66 -7.02 22.13
C TYR A 85 -7.62 -6.27 21.33
N ILE A 86 -7.31 -5.00 21.68
CA ILE A 86 -6.42 -4.15 20.90
C ILE A 86 -5.19 -3.76 21.74
N ASP A 87 -4.05 -4.31 21.36
CA ASP A 87 -2.75 -3.81 21.82
C ASP A 87 -2.34 -2.61 20.96
N LEU A 88 -2.62 -1.39 21.46
CA LEU A 88 -2.32 -0.15 20.74
C LEU A 88 -0.83 0.03 20.47
N ASP A 89 0.05 -0.41 21.37
CA ASP A 89 1.50 -0.29 21.19
C ASP A 89 2.00 -1.22 20.09
N LYS A 90 1.48 -2.45 20.04
CA LYS A 90 1.78 -3.40 18.98
C LYS A 90 1.26 -2.94 17.62
N ILE A 91 0.00 -2.47 17.57
CA ILE A 91 -0.60 -1.96 16.32
C ILE A 91 0.14 -0.72 15.82
N SER A 92 0.54 0.20 16.70
CA SER A 92 1.27 1.41 16.29
C SER A 92 2.59 1.09 15.59
N ARG A 93 3.26 0.01 15.99
CA ARG A 93 4.54 -0.44 15.41
C ARG A 93 4.38 -1.31 14.17
N LYS A 94 3.19 -1.92 13.93
CA LYS A 94 2.96 -2.77 12.74
C LYS A 94 3.09 -1.90 11.49
N GLU A 95 4.04 -2.23 10.62
CA GLU A 95 4.15 -1.58 9.32
C GLU A 95 3.09 -2.14 8.37
N VAL A 96 2.25 -1.27 7.82
CA VAL A 96 1.18 -1.67 6.89
C VAL A 96 1.19 -0.88 5.59
N ASN A 97 2.03 0.15 5.50
CA ASN A 97 2.14 1.01 4.32
C ASN A 97 3.50 0.84 3.64
N PHE A 98 3.76 -0.39 3.21
CA PHE A 98 5.03 -0.77 2.58
C PHE A 98 5.29 -0.02 1.28
N LYS A 99 4.24 0.26 0.49
CA LYS A 99 4.38 1.02 -0.76
C LYS A 99 4.92 2.42 -0.50
N SER A 100 4.31 3.19 0.41
CA SER A 100 4.79 4.53 0.76
C SER A 100 6.21 4.50 1.32
N LYS A 101 6.49 3.53 2.19
CA LYS A 101 7.84 3.37 2.75
C LYS A 101 8.90 3.07 1.69
N LEU A 102 8.57 2.26 0.70
CA LEU A 102 9.47 1.98 -0.42
C LEU A 102 9.69 3.23 -1.28
N ILE A 103 8.63 3.99 -1.55
CA ILE A 103 8.72 5.26 -2.29
C ILE A 103 9.56 6.29 -1.53
N GLU A 104 9.35 6.47 -0.21
CA GLU A 104 10.17 7.33 0.62
C GLU A 104 11.65 6.91 0.61
N TRP A 105 11.90 5.60 0.69
CA TRP A 105 13.23 5.04 0.60
C TRP A 105 13.87 5.33 -0.77
N SER A 106 13.13 5.14 -1.86
CA SER A 106 13.63 5.39 -3.23
C SER A 106 13.98 6.87 -3.44
N GLN A 107 13.13 7.78 -2.99
CA GLN A 107 13.39 9.22 -3.05
C GLN A 107 14.65 9.61 -2.26
N LYS A 108 14.80 9.07 -1.04
CA LYS A 108 15.97 9.33 -0.20
C LYS A 108 17.27 8.84 -0.84
N ASN A 109 17.23 7.70 -1.54
CA ASN A 109 18.41 7.10 -2.18
C ASN A 109 18.54 7.51 -3.66
N LYS A 110 17.63 8.38 -4.17
CA LYS A 110 17.58 8.81 -5.57
C LYS A 110 17.56 7.63 -6.54
N MET A 111 16.74 6.63 -6.25
CA MET A 111 16.55 5.43 -7.06
C MET A 111 15.17 5.43 -7.70
N GLU A 112 15.09 4.95 -8.93
CA GLU A 112 13.82 4.76 -9.61
C GLU A 112 13.14 3.49 -9.11
N VAL A 113 11.82 3.57 -8.83
CA VAL A 113 11.00 2.42 -8.42
C VAL A 113 9.73 2.40 -9.26
N SER A 114 9.49 1.30 -9.95
CA SER A 114 8.26 1.04 -10.70
C SER A 114 7.44 -0.08 -10.06
N PHE A 115 6.12 -0.04 -10.31
CA PHE A 115 5.15 -1.05 -9.89
C PHE A 115 4.41 -1.53 -11.14
N GLU A 116 4.70 -2.74 -11.59
CA GLU A 116 4.15 -3.32 -12.79
C GLU A 116 3.14 -4.40 -12.46
N LEU A 117 1.94 -4.31 -13.03
CA LEU A 117 0.97 -5.40 -12.96
C LEU A 117 1.40 -6.48 -13.94
N ILE A 118 1.87 -7.63 -13.42
CA ILE A 118 2.35 -8.73 -14.26
C ILE A 118 1.18 -9.55 -14.78
N GLU A 119 0.24 -9.87 -13.90
CA GLU A 119 -0.82 -10.81 -14.21
C GLU A 119 -2.10 -10.49 -13.42
N GLN A 120 -3.22 -10.85 -14.01
CA GLN A 120 -4.53 -10.89 -13.35
C GLN A 120 -5.19 -12.21 -13.72
N PHE A 121 -5.56 -13.00 -12.72
CA PHE A 121 -6.20 -14.29 -12.89
C PHE A 121 -7.34 -14.47 -11.88
N LEU A 122 -8.10 -15.55 -12.03
CA LEU A 122 -9.16 -15.92 -11.09
C LEU A 122 -8.66 -17.06 -10.19
N ASP A 123 -8.97 -16.98 -8.89
CA ASP A 123 -8.73 -18.09 -7.97
C ASP A 123 -9.78 -19.20 -8.12
N HIS A 124 -9.70 -20.23 -7.28
CA HIS A 124 -10.64 -21.35 -7.29
C HIS A 124 -12.10 -20.96 -7.05
N ASP A 125 -12.32 -19.84 -6.38
CA ASP A 125 -13.63 -19.29 -6.06
C ASP A 125 -14.08 -18.21 -7.06
N SER A 126 -13.39 -18.09 -8.20
CA SER A 126 -13.63 -17.10 -9.25
C SER A 126 -13.45 -15.64 -8.80
N ASN A 127 -12.63 -15.39 -7.79
CA ASN A 127 -12.28 -14.03 -7.39
C ASN A 127 -11.07 -13.53 -8.19
N PRO A 128 -11.03 -12.24 -8.58
CA PRO A 128 -9.89 -11.69 -9.27
C PRO A 128 -8.69 -11.57 -8.32
N VAL A 129 -7.56 -12.13 -8.75
CA VAL A 129 -6.26 -12.00 -8.10
C VAL A 129 -5.35 -11.20 -9.00
N PHE A 130 -4.65 -10.24 -8.40
CA PHE A 130 -3.69 -9.35 -9.08
C PHE A 130 -2.29 -9.70 -8.62
N GLN A 131 -1.35 -9.79 -9.56
CA GLN A 131 0.07 -9.96 -9.27
C GLN A 131 0.85 -8.74 -9.73
N THR A 132 1.58 -8.12 -8.82
CA THR A 132 2.41 -6.95 -9.07
C THR A 132 3.87 -7.29 -8.84
N GLU A 133 4.75 -6.81 -9.73
CA GLU A 133 6.20 -6.78 -9.54
C GLU A 133 6.66 -5.36 -9.20
N VAL A 134 7.57 -5.25 -8.26
CA VAL A 134 8.32 -4.03 -7.99
C VAL A 134 9.68 -4.16 -8.64
N ARG A 135 10.10 -3.12 -9.37
CA ARG A 135 11.44 -3.01 -9.93
C ARG A 135 12.14 -1.79 -9.35
N ILE A 136 13.44 -1.93 -9.13
CA ILE A 136 14.33 -0.86 -8.67
C ILE A 136 15.45 -0.74 -9.69
N GLU A 137 15.61 0.44 -10.32
CA GLU A 137 16.50 0.67 -11.45
C GLU A 137 16.34 -0.41 -12.55
N GLY A 138 15.08 -0.83 -12.81
CA GLY A 138 14.75 -1.89 -13.76
C GLY A 138 14.92 -3.32 -13.27
N LEU A 139 15.59 -3.56 -12.14
CA LEU A 139 15.79 -4.91 -11.57
C LEU A 139 14.56 -5.37 -10.76
N PRO A 140 14.11 -6.62 -10.92
CA PRO A 140 13.07 -7.20 -10.09
C PRO A 140 13.48 -7.25 -8.61
N ALA A 141 12.72 -6.55 -7.77
CA ALA A 141 12.98 -6.41 -6.34
C ALA A 141 11.98 -7.17 -5.47
N GLY A 142 10.79 -7.47 -5.99
CA GLY A 142 9.81 -8.24 -5.25
C GLY A 142 8.48 -8.36 -5.99
N THR A 143 7.80 -9.49 -5.78
CA THR A 143 6.48 -9.76 -6.32
C THR A 143 5.47 -9.90 -5.19
N GLY A 144 4.22 -9.56 -5.46
CA GLY A 144 3.13 -9.69 -4.50
C GLY A 144 1.80 -9.93 -5.19
N THR A 145 1.00 -10.79 -4.60
CA THR A 145 -0.37 -11.08 -5.03
C THR A 145 -1.37 -10.49 -4.06
N GLY A 146 -2.59 -10.24 -4.51
CA GLY A 146 -3.68 -9.76 -3.68
C GLY A 146 -4.99 -9.69 -4.44
N TYR A 147 -6.10 -9.62 -3.74
CA TYR A 147 -7.45 -9.50 -4.32
C TYR A 147 -7.78 -8.09 -4.83
N SER A 148 -6.83 -7.19 -4.75
CA SER A 148 -6.90 -5.87 -5.35
C SER A 148 -5.51 -5.42 -5.81
N LYS A 149 -5.44 -4.51 -6.80
CA LYS A 149 -4.18 -3.89 -7.23
C LYS A 149 -3.43 -3.23 -6.07
N LYS A 150 -4.16 -2.60 -5.14
CA LYS A 150 -3.58 -1.96 -3.97
C LYS A 150 -2.92 -2.98 -3.03
N GLU A 151 -3.56 -4.10 -2.80
CA GLU A 151 -3.06 -5.17 -1.95
C GLU A 151 -1.82 -5.83 -2.57
N SER A 152 -1.88 -6.19 -3.86
CA SER A 152 -0.74 -6.78 -4.57
C SER A 152 0.48 -5.85 -4.55
N GLN A 153 0.29 -4.54 -4.75
CA GLN A 153 1.36 -3.54 -4.65
C GLN A 153 1.95 -3.44 -3.24
N GLN A 154 1.13 -3.52 -2.18
CA GLN A 154 1.63 -3.53 -0.81
C GLN A 154 2.47 -4.76 -0.51
N ASN A 155 2.02 -5.94 -0.96
CA ASN A 155 2.72 -7.20 -0.77
C ASN A 155 4.03 -7.23 -1.56
N ALA A 156 4.03 -6.75 -2.80
CA ALA A 156 5.24 -6.60 -3.61
C ALA A 156 6.24 -5.63 -2.97
N ALA A 157 5.78 -4.48 -2.48
CA ALA A 157 6.61 -3.51 -1.78
C ALA A 157 7.20 -4.07 -0.48
N GLN A 158 6.47 -4.91 0.24
CA GLN A 158 6.98 -5.60 1.43
C GLN A 158 8.17 -6.50 1.10
N MET A 159 8.09 -7.24 -0.01
CA MET A 159 9.19 -8.07 -0.48
C MET A 159 10.38 -7.23 -0.92
N ALA A 160 10.14 -6.16 -1.70
CA ALA A 160 11.18 -5.24 -2.14
C ALA A 160 11.92 -4.58 -0.97
N ILE A 161 11.22 -4.15 0.11
CA ILE A 161 11.85 -3.59 1.31
C ILE A 161 12.78 -4.60 2.02
N LYS A 162 12.49 -5.90 1.93
CA LYS A 162 13.41 -6.93 2.42
C LYS A 162 14.61 -7.05 1.50
N LYS A 163 14.38 -7.06 0.18
CA LYS A 163 15.42 -7.24 -0.85
C LYS A 163 16.45 -6.11 -0.85
N VAL A 164 16.04 -4.86 -0.65
CA VAL A 164 16.99 -3.72 -0.57
C VAL A 164 17.90 -3.75 0.67
N LYS A 165 17.67 -4.65 1.60
CA LYS A 165 18.58 -4.87 2.73
C LYS A 165 19.69 -5.88 2.43
N GLU A 166 19.59 -6.59 1.32
CA GLU A 166 20.59 -7.56 0.88
C GLU A 166 21.74 -6.82 0.18
N PRO A 167 22.99 -6.90 0.69
CA PRO A 167 24.11 -6.14 0.13
C PRO A 167 24.38 -6.45 -1.34
N VAL A 168 24.27 -7.74 -1.72
CA VAL A 168 24.51 -8.20 -3.10
C VAL A 168 23.51 -7.54 -4.07
N PHE A 169 22.23 -7.50 -3.71
CA PHE A 169 21.22 -6.84 -4.54
C PHE A 169 21.50 -5.35 -4.69
N MET A 170 21.86 -4.68 -3.60
CA MET A 170 22.14 -3.24 -3.63
C MET A 170 23.38 -2.90 -4.46
N SER A 171 24.45 -3.70 -4.39
CA SER A 171 25.62 -3.50 -5.26
C SER A 171 25.26 -3.57 -6.74
N THR A 172 24.44 -4.56 -7.14
CA THR A 172 23.97 -4.67 -8.54
C THR A 172 23.09 -3.48 -8.96
N VAL A 173 22.22 -3.01 -8.08
CA VAL A 173 21.38 -1.83 -8.35
C VAL A 173 22.24 -0.57 -8.54
N GLU A 174 23.25 -0.39 -7.70
CA GLU A 174 24.17 0.76 -7.80
C GLU A 174 25.02 0.72 -9.08
N GLU A 175 25.48 -0.46 -9.51
CA GLU A 175 26.18 -0.65 -10.77
C GLU A 175 25.31 -0.26 -11.98
N ILE A 176 24.08 -0.71 -12.02
CA ILE A 176 23.13 -0.37 -13.11
C ILE A 176 22.83 1.12 -13.12
N LYS A 177 22.60 1.72 -11.96
CA LYS A 177 22.38 3.16 -11.83
C LYS A 177 23.56 3.96 -12.35
N ALA A 178 24.80 3.54 -12.04
CA ALA A 178 26.02 4.17 -12.54
C ALA A 178 26.13 4.08 -14.07
N GLN A 179 25.75 2.94 -14.66
CA GLN A 179 25.71 2.73 -16.11
C GLN A 179 24.68 3.66 -16.81
N HIS A 180 23.46 3.76 -16.26
CA HIS A 180 22.44 4.66 -16.79
C HIS A 180 22.86 6.13 -16.72
N SER A 181 23.54 6.54 -15.65
CA SER A 181 24.05 7.89 -15.49
C SER A 181 25.16 8.24 -16.48
N ALA A 182 25.97 7.27 -16.88
CA ALA A 182 27.05 7.43 -17.87
C ALA A 182 26.50 7.56 -19.30
N THR A 183 25.39 6.87 -19.62
CA THR A 183 24.80 6.89 -20.97
C THR A 183 24.01 8.18 -21.26
N THR A 184 23.60 8.93 -20.22
CA THR A 184 22.87 10.19 -20.38
C THR A 184 23.79 11.40 -20.56
N THR A 185 25.11 11.23 -20.59
CA THR A 185 26.10 12.30 -20.71
C THR A 185 26.79 12.37 -22.07
N GLU A 186 26.29 11.74 -23.13
CA GLU A 186 26.73 12.05 -24.47
C GLU A 186 26.07 13.33 -24.95
N PRO A 187 26.85 14.39 -25.28
CA PRO A 187 26.27 15.61 -25.80
C PRO A 187 25.83 15.41 -27.24
N GLU A 188 24.60 15.77 -27.53
CA GLU A 188 24.23 16.18 -28.91
C GLU A 188 25.15 17.35 -29.31
N PHE A 189 26.23 17.00 -29.98
CA PHE A 189 27.07 17.99 -30.64
C PHE A 189 27.12 17.67 -32.13
N GLU A 190 26.85 18.73 -32.92
CA GLU A 190 27.04 18.92 -34.35
C GLU A 190 25.98 18.35 -35.29
N LEU A 191 25.16 19.32 -35.77
CA LEU A 191 25.08 19.59 -37.18
C LEU A 191 24.42 20.96 -37.41
N ALA A 192 25.23 22.00 -37.26
CA ALA A 192 24.97 23.30 -37.86
C ALA A 192 26.27 23.75 -38.54
N THR A 193 26.39 23.50 -39.80
CA THR A 193 27.12 24.42 -40.72
C THR A 193 26.84 24.05 -42.17
N ASN A 194 26.56 25.10 -42.90
CA ASN A 194 26.74 25.28 -44.34
C ASN A 194 25.66 24.80 -45.32
N SER A 195 24.87 25.79 -45.76
CA SER A 195 25.11 26.38 -47.07
C SER A 195 24.29 27.65 -47.23
N GLU A 196 24.99 28.77 -47.11
CA GLU A 196 24.69 29.95 -47.93
C GLU A 196 24.90 29.55 -49.37
N THR A 197 24.04 29.94 -50.30
CA THR A 197 24.32 30.71 -51.51
C THR A 197 23.11 30.75 -52.45
N GLU A 198 22.66 31.95 -52.68
CA GLU A 198 22.28 32.52 -54.01
C GLU A 198 21.15 31.80 -54.77
N LEU A 199 20.18 32.45 -55.29
CA LEU A 199 20.09 33.54 -56.23
C LEU A 199 18.61 33.94 -56.43
N SER A 200 18.40 35.20 -56.25
CA SER A 200 17.72 36.17 -57.15
C SER A 200 16.82 35.65 -58.28
N THR A 201 15.84 36.53 -58.47
CA THR A 201 15.10 36.90 -59.71
C THR A 201 13.87 36.10 -60.07
N GLU A 202 12.82 36.78 -60.10
CA GLU A 202 12.08 37.52 -61.11
C GLU A 202 10.66 36.94 -61.37
N PHE A 203 9.75 37.95 -61.49
CA PHE A 203 8.46 37.93 -62.25
C PHE A 203 7.36 36.96 -61.85
N GLU A 204 6.17 37.34 -61.63
CA GLU A 204 5.24 38.42 -62.08
C GLU A 204 4.18 38.65 -61.00
#